data_480675f7d38bfaffa9e680232b97ab2d
#
_entry.id   480675f7d38bfaffa9e680232b97ab2d
#
_cell.length_a   1.000
_cell.length_b   1.000
_cell.length_c   1.000
_cell.angle_alpha   90.00
_cell.angle_beta   90.00
_cell.angle_gamma   90.00
#
_symmetry.space_group_name_H-M   'P 1'
#
loop_
_entity.id
_entity.type
_entity.pdbx_description
1 polymer ?
#
loop_
_entity_poly.entity_id
_entity_poly.type
_entity_poly.pdbx_seq_one_letter_code
_entity_poly.pdbx_strand_id
1 'polypeptide(L)'
;MRHLKLVINNENEKKDIFFNKKELKLILNLYAKMVSSGDWKDYGLNISKKEVSFNIYRRASEFPAYKITKNLKPRNKNEKYLIKDSANQIINNSENLENLIKKIIWKKFKLVN
;
A
#
# COMPACT_ATOMS: atom_id res chain seq x y z
N MET A 1 -4.62 0.76 -15.77
CA MET A 1 -5.37 0.95 -14.66
C MET A 1 -6.80 1.17 -14.81
N ARG A 2 -7.37 0.73 -15.84
CA ARG A 2 -8.76 0.83 -15.99
C ARG A 2 -9.50 0.13 -14.96
N HIS A 3 -8.94 -0.95 -14.40
CA HIS A 3 -9.64 -1.70 -13.40
C HIS A 3 -9.89 -0.93 -12.14
N LEU A 4 -9.00 -0.03 -11.83
CA LEU A 4 -9.17 0.74 -10.62
C LEU A 4 -10.40 1.62 -10.70
N LYS A 5 -10.69 2.10 -11.90
CA LYS A 5 -11.83 2.94 -12.04
C LYS A 5 -13.10 2.21 -11.73
N LEU A 6 -13.21 0.96 -12.15
CA LEU A 6 -14.41 0.22 -11.90
C LEU A 6 -14.61 -0.08 -10.44
N VAL A 7 -13.55 -0.40 -9.77
CA VAL A 7 -13.64 -0.71 -8.35
C VAL A 7 -14.09 0.50 -7.57
N ILE A 8 -13.55 1.65 -7.91
CA ILE A 8 -13.91 2.86 -7.22
C ILE A 8 -15.36 3.20 -7.41
N ASN A 9 -15.89 2.92 -8.59
CA ASN A 9 -17.27 3.24 -8.83
C ASN A 9 -18.23 2.44 -7.97
N ASN A 10 -17.82 1.29 -7.52
CA ASN A 10 -18.69 0.48 -6.72
C ASN A 10 -18.53 0.65 -5.25
N GLU A 11 -17.61 1.48 -4.89
CA GLU A 11 -17.32 1.60 -3.51
C GLU A 11 -18.45 2.03 -2.66
N ASN A 12 -19.34 2.81 -3.18
CA ASN A 12 -20.35 3.31 -2.32
C ASN A 12 -21.28 2.22 -1.88
N GLU A 13 -21.25 1.07 -2.47
CA GLU A 13 -22.11 0.14 -2.04
C GLU A 13 -21.59 -0.63 -1.00
N LYS A 14 -20.54 -0.73 -0.76
CA LYS A 14 -20.13 -1.51 0.17
C LYS A 14 -19.19 -1.20 0.82
N LYS A 15 -18.59 -1.58 1.19
CA LYS A 15 -17.82 -1.51 2.01
C LYS A 15 -16.60 -1.59 1.55
N ASP A 16 -15.66 -1.52 2.21
CA ASP A 16 -14.33 -1.50 2.06
C ASP A 16 -13.82 -2.81 1.54
N ILE A 17 -13.93 -3.07 0.28
CA ILE A 17 -13.37 -4.26 -0.30
C ILE A 17 -12.13 -3.90 -1.09
N PHE A 18 -11.70 -2.67 -1.05
CA PHE A 18 -10.52 -2.23 -1.79
C PHE A 18 -10.07 -0.94 -1.13
N PHE A 19 -9.01 -0.33 -1.63
CA PHE A 19 -8.61 0.99 -1.17
C PHE A 19 -9.66 1.98 -1.64
N ASN A 20 -10.07 2.88 -0.77
CA ASN A 20 -11.01 3.89 -1.21
C ASN A 20 -10.23 4.96 -1.96
N LYS A 21 -10.96 5.94 -2.51
CA LYS A 21 -10.36 6.95 -3.34
C LYS A 21 -9.26 7.73 -2.64
N LYS A 22 -9.49 8.09 -1.40
CA LYS A 22 -8.53 8.86 -0.65
C LYS A 22 -7.30 8.04 -0.35
N GLU A 23 -7.48 6.79 0.01
CA GLU A 23 -6.38 5.90 0.29
C GLU A 23 -5.53 5.68 -0.95
N LEU A 24 -6.20 5.43 -2.08
CA LEU A 24 -5.47 5.16 -3.30
C LEU A 24 -4.70 6.39 -3.74
N LYS A 25 -5.26 7.57 -3.55
CA LYS A 25 -4.57 8.80 -3.90
C LYS A 25 -3.30 8.96 -3.08
N LEU A 26 -3.37 8.66 -1.78
CA LEU A 26 -2.20 8.75 -0.94
C LEU A 26 -1.11 7.79 -1.39
N ILE A 27 -1.51 6.56 -1.71
CA ILE A 27 -0.55 5.55 -2.14
C ILE A 27 0.06 5.91 -3.48
N LEU A 28 -0.75 6.39 -4.42
CA LEU A 28 -0.23 6.72 -5.74
C LEU A 28 0.68 7.95 -5.71
N ASN A 29 0.40 8.90 -4.81
CA ASN A 29 1.28 10.04 -4.65
C ASN A 29 2.64 9.59 -4.12
N LEU A 30 2.64 8.65 -3.18
CA LEU A 30 3.88 8.12 -2.66
C LEU A 30 4.61 7.35 -3.76
N TYR A 31 3.87 6.55 -4.51
CA TYR A 31 4.47 5.76 -5.58
C TYR A 31 5.15 6.67 -6.60
N ALA A 32 4.48 7.74 -7.00
CA ALA A 32 5.04 8.65 -7.99
C ALA A 32 6.34 9.28 -7.48
N LYS A 33 6.38 9.62 -6.20
CA LYS A 33 7.55 10.21 -5.62
C LYS A 33 8.71 9.22 -5.62
N MET A 34 8.45 7.98 -5.28
CA MET A 34 9.51 6.98 -5.19
C MET A 34 9.99 6.53 -6.56
N VAL A 35 9.09 6.55 -7.55
CA VAL A 35 9.49 6.23 -8.91
C VAL A 35 10.39 7.36 -9.44
N SER A 36 10.04 8.60 -9.13
CA SER A 36 10.84 9.74 -9.57
C SER A 36 12.25 9.68 -9.02
N SER A 37 12.40 9.17 -7.82
CA SER A 37 13.73 9.07 -7.23
C SER A 37 14.46 7.81 -7.66
N GLY A 38 13.81 6.96 -8.44
CA GLY A 38 14.47 5.75 -8.94
C GLY A 38 14.39 4.57 -7.98
N ASP A 39 13.69 4.73 -6.85
CA ASP A 39 13.64 3.67 -5.88
C ASP A 39 12.67 2.56 -6.22
N TRP A 40 11.55 2.89 -6.83
CA TRP A 40 10.52 1.91 -7.16
C TRP A 40 10.34 1.88 -8.67
N LYS A 41 10.05 0.70 -9.20
CA LYS A 41 9.93 0.54 -10.64
C LYS A 41 8.55 0.14 -11.10
N ASP A 42 7.84 -0.62 -10.31
CA ASP A 42 6.56 -1.13 -10.76
C ASP A 42 5.69 -1.47 -9.57
N TYR A 43 4.42 -1.68 -9.80
CA TYR A 43 3.51 -2.04 -8.74
C TYR A 43 2.48 -3.05 -9.25
N GLY A 44 1.84 -3.73 -8.32
CA GLY A 44 0.73 -4.62 -8.61
C GLY A 44 -0.28 -4.52 -7.51
N LEU A 45 -1.46 -5.06 -7.73
CA LEU A 45 -2.52 -5.02 -6.74
C LEU A 45 -2.96 -6.43 -6.43
N ASN A 46 -3.29 -6.67 -5.18
CA ASN A 46 -3.76 -7.96 -4.77
C ASN A 46 -5.01 -7.76 -3.92
N ILE A 47 -6.10 -8.42 -4.27
CA ILE A 47 -7.36 -8.27 -3.58
C ILE A 47 -7.83 -9.60 -3.09
N SER A 48 -8.13 -9.71 -1.80
CA SER A 48 -8.67 -10.93 -1.25
C SER A 48 -9.79 -10.56 -0.30
N LYS A 49 -10.40 -11.53 0.33
CA LYS A 49 -11.49 -11.27 1.25
C LYS A 49 -11.00 -10.64 2.53
N LYS A 50 -9.77 -10.89 2.90
CA LYS A 50 -9.27 -10.40 4.16
C LYS A 50 -8.49 -9.13 4.04
N GLU A 51 -7.86 -8.93 2.92
CA GLU A 51 -7.01 -7.76 2.77
C GLU A 51 -6.80 -7.37 1.32
N VAL A 52 -6.41 -6.15 1.10
CA VAL A 52 -6.00 -5.71 -0.21
C VAL A 52 -4.61 -5.13 -0.06
N SER A 53 -3.80 -5.24 -1.08
CA SER A 53 -2.44 -4.73 -0.97
C SER A 53 -1.96 -4.09 -2.26
N PHE A 54 -1.10 -3.12 -2.10
CA PHE A 54 -0.43 -2.42 -3.18
C PHE A 54 1.02 -2.91 -3.09
N ASN A 55 1.41 -3.73 -4.05
CA ASN A 55 2.72 -4.37 -4.02
C ASN A 55 3.70 -3.54 -4.83
N ILE A 56 4.86 -3.32 -4.29
CA ILE A 56 5.86 -2.43 -4.86
C ILE A 56 7.10 -3.20 -5.23
N TYR A 57 7.58 -3.00 -6.47
CA TYR A 57 8.74 -3.71 -6.97
C TYR A 57 9.89 -2.76 -7.26
N ARG A 58 11.06 -3.09 -6.77
CA ARG A 58 12.24 -2.29 -7.02
C ARG A 58 12.91 -2.69 -8.31
N ARG A 59 12.69 -3.92 -8.75
CA ARG A 59 13.27 -4.42 -9.94
C ARG A 59 12.28 -5.31 -10.61
N ALA A 60 12.56 -5.74 -11.81
CA ALA A 60 11.73 -6.70 -12.48
C ALA A 60 11.96 -8.04 -11.81
N SER A 61 11.35 -8.25 -10.67
CA SER A 61 11.54 -9.45 -9.91
C SER A 61 10.17 -10.03 -9.61
N GLU A 62 10.13 -11.28 -9.24
CA GLU A 62 8.88 -11.92 -8.94
C GLU A 62 8.32 -11.55 -7.59
N PHE A 63 9.14 -11.03 -6.72
CA PHE A 63 8.71 -10.72 -5.38
C PHE A 63 8.69 -9.22 -5.13
N PRO A 64 7.64 -8.72 -4.54
CA PRO A 64 7.59 -7.29 -4.23
C PRO A 64 8.56 -6.97 -3.11
N ALA A 65 9.16 -5.80 -3.18
CA ALA A 65 10.04 -5.35 -2.13
C ALA A 65 9.22 -4.95 -0.91
N TYR A 66 8.07 -4.35 -1.13
CA TYR A 66 7.18 -3.94 -0.05
C TYR A 66 5.73 -4.13 -0.45
N LYS A 67 4.86 -4.27 0.55
CA LYS A 67 3.45 -4.35 0.32
C LYS A 67 2.75 -3.43 1.29
N ILE A 68 1.99 -2.47 0.77
CA ILE A 68 1.16 -1.61 1.60
C ILE A 68 -0.19 -2.29 1.66
N THR A 69 -0.58 -2.77 2.82
CA THR A 69 -1.73 -3.63 2.97
C THR A 69 -2.81 -2.97 3.80
N LYS A 70 -4.05 -3.10 3.34
CA LYS A 70 -5.19 -2.66 4.11
C LYS A 70 -5.90 -3.92 4.57
N ASN A 71 -6.01 -4.08 5.88
CA ASN A 71 -6.65 -5.21 6.47
C ASN A 71 -8.13 -4.92 6.53
N LEU A 72 -8.95 -5.73 5.90
CA LEU A 72 -10.38 -5.48 5.83
C LEU A 72 -11.11 -5.88 7.10
N LYS A 73 -10.52 -6.76 7.88
CA LYS A 73 -11.09 -7.16 9.15
C LYS A 73 -10.02 -7.19 10.22
N PRO A 74 -9.54 -6.02 10.63
CA PRO A 74 -8.43 -5.99 11.58
C PRO A 74 -8.90 -6.38 12.97
N ARG A 75 -8.05 -7.06 13.72
CA ARG A 75 -8.36 -7.43 15.07
C ARG A 75 -8.35 -6.23 15.98
N ASN A 76 -7.49 -5.29 15.69
CA ASN A 76 -7.50 -4.04 16.43
C ASN A 76 -7.13 -2.92 15.48
N LYS A 77 -7.37 -1.70 15.93
CA LYS A 77 -7.21 -0.54 15.06
C LYS A 77 -5.82 -0.39 14.48
N ASN A 78 -4.82 -0.73 15.27
CA ASN A 78 -3.46 -0.53 14.81
C ASN A 78 -3.08 -1.46 13.68
N GLU A 79 -3.88 -2.47 13.42
CA GLU A 79 -3.58 -3.42 12.36
C GLU A 79 -4.34 -3.13 11.08
N LYS A 80 -5.00 -1.99 11.01
CA LYS A 80 -5.78 -1.69 9.82
C LYS A 80 -4.90 -1.51 8.59
N TYR A 81 -3.80 -0.80 8.73
CA TYR A 81 -2.87 -0.60 7.62
C TYR A 81 -1.50 -1.10 8.03
N LEU A 82 -0.90 -1.87 7.15
CA LEU A 82 0.41 -2.46 7.43
C LEU A 82 1.32 -2.26 6.25
N ILE A 83 2.62 -2.23 6.50
CA ILE A 83 3.57 -2.34 5.43
C ILE A 83 4.41 -3.55 5.72
N LYS A 84 4.56 -4.43 4.72
CA LYS A 84 5.31 -5.66 4.87
C LYS A 84 6.49 -5.65 3.92
N ASP A 85 7.55 -6.36 4.29
CA ASP A 85 8.73 -6.45 3.44
C ASP A 85 8.62 -7.68 2.53
N SER A 86 9.70 -7.97 1.81
CA SER A 86 9.69 -9.07 0.86
C SER A 86 9.52 -10.42 1.52
N ALA A 87 9.84 -10.53 2.79
CA ALA A 87 9.65 -11.77 3.54
C ALA A 87 8.27 -11.81 4.20
N ASN A 88 7.40 -10.86 3.85
CA ASN A 88 6.06 -10.78 4.37
C ASN A 88 6.02 -10.45 5.86
N GLN A 89 7.08 -9.87 6.36
CA GLN A 89 7.12 -9.46 7.75
C GLN A 89 6.62 -8.04 7.88
N ILE A 90 5.87 -7.77 8.93
CA ILE A 90 5.33 -6.44 9.15
C ILE A 90 6.43 -5.51 9.63
N ILE A 91 6.70 -4.48 8.84
CA ILE A 91 7.72 -3.51 9.20
C ILE A 91 7.11 -2.38 10.00
N ASN A 92 5.90 -2.01 9.69
CA ASN A 92 5.23 -0.93 10.37
C ASN A 92 3.73 -1.10 10.25
N ASN A 93 2.98 -0.43 11.11
CA ASN A 93 1.54 -0.52 11.08
C ASN A 93 0.94 0.77 11.61
N SER A 94 -0.32 1.01 11.34
CA SER A 94 -1.01 2.19 11.81
C SER A 94 -2.50 2.05 11.58
N GLU A 95 -3.29 2.78 12.35
CA GLU A 95 -4.71 2.80 12.10
C GLU A 95 -5.02 3.87 11.06
N ASN A 96 -4.04 4.66 10.67
CA ASN A 96 -4.22 5.76 9.74
C ASN A 96 -3.20 5.62 8.61
N LEU A 97 -3.67 5.53 7.38
CA LEU A 97 -2.77 5.32 6.25
C LEU A 97 -1.81 6.47 6.04
N GLU A 98 -2.27 7.68 6.26
CA GLU A 98 -1.40 8.84 6.08
C GLU A 98 -0.21 8.77 7.02
N ASN A 99 -0.44 8.37 8.27
CA ASN A 99 0.64 8.22 9.22
C ASN A 99 1.58 7.09 8.83
N LEU A 100 1.03 6.01 8.30
CA LEU A 100 1.86 4.90 7.85
C LEU A 100 2.79 5.36 6.72
N ILE A 101 2.25 6.14 5.79
CA ILE A 101 3.04 6.62 4.67
C ILE A 101 4.14 7.54 5.14
N LYS A 102 3.87 8.38 6.13
CA LYS A 102 4.90 9.24 6.68
C LYS A 102 6.03 8.44 7.30
N LYS A 103 5.68 7.32 7.95
CA LYS A 103 6.70 6.47 8.54
C LYS A 103 7.55 5.81 7.46
N ILE A 104 6.94 5.46 6.33
CA ILE A 104 7.66 4.85 5.23
C ILE A 104 8.69 5.83 4.67
N ILE A 105 8.26 7.06 4.43
CA ILE A 105 9.16 8.07 3.89
C ILE A 105 10.30 8.33 4.85
N TRP A 106 10.00 8.43 6.13
CA TRP A 106 11.01 8.67 7.14
C TRP A 106 12.05 7.57 7.16
N LYS A 107 11.59 6.31 7.13
CA LYS A 107 12.51 5.21 7.15
C LYS A 107 13.36 5.17 5.91
N LYS A 108 12.78 5.52 4.77
CA LYS A 108 13.52 5.50 3.53
C LYS A 108 14.67 6.49 3.59
N PHE A 109 14.41 7.66 4.10
CA PHE A 109 15.44 8.66 4.21
C PHE A 109 16.55 8.19 5.16
N LYS A 110 16.17 7.55 6.24
CA LYS A 110 17.16 7.07 7.16
C LYS A 110 18.02 5.98 6.55
N LEU A 111 17.42 5.12 5.76
CA LEU A 111 18.16 4.04 5.17
C LEU A 111 19.13 4.52 4.08
N VAL A 112 18.77 5.55 3.41
CA VAL A 112 19.62 6.08 2.35
C VAL A 112 20.85 6.73 2.94
N ASN A 113 20.70 7.32 4.08
CA ASN A 113 21.83 7.96 4.71
C ASN A 113 22.70 6.99 5.47
#